data_675cfda8e571e656ae393cd05fb4ad36
#
_entry.id   675cfda8e571e656ae393cd05fb4ad36
#
_cell.length_a   1.000
_cell.length_b   1.000
_cell.length_c   1.000
_cell.angle_alpha   90.00
_cell.angle_beta   90.00
_cell.angle_gamma   90.00
#
_symmetry.space_group_name_H-M   'P 1'
#
loop_
_entity.id
_entity.type
_entity.pdbx_description
1 polymer ?
#
loop_
_entity_poly.entity_id
_entity_poly.type
_entity_poly.pdbx_seq_one_letter_code
_entity_poly.pdbx_strand_id
1 'polypeptide(L)'
;RMLLKSVALLSVLAVLCHSASVSVKVLPFVDSSLPVKFREVIAEAAPRVPPNLASYAFAVDLSVPVSLSQLQCLKQAGYSAVFVRAYNPAGQGSFDTNSCNTIQNAYNAGLGTEIYMTPQPASSKQGYQQLDEIYQGLTARGITIRSVWIQVTSPTNWPSNANNNVNFINSIVSRARQYGMTVGIYTSYYDWNQITNGWSSIGNDVLLWYWNVLGGGVNGETPASFADFRAFGCWTTPSVKQFAQVEQVCQFTVNRDVYAAGTMLKAADAVEEDGKIYAGGFIQGSQ
;
A
#
# COMPACT_ATOMS: atom_id res chain seq x y z
N ARG A 1 31.90 -27.02 63.87
CA ARG A 1 30.65 -26.78 63.12
C ARG A 1 30.88 -25.67 62.12
N MET A 2 31.00 -26.06 60.87
CA MET A 2 31.39 -25.25 59.73
C MET A 2 30.24 -24.39 59.27
N LEU A 3 30.52 -23.08 59.09
CA LEU A 3 29.65 -22.15 58.37
C LEU A 3 30.17 -22.02 56.93
N LEU A 4 29.37 -22.46 55.97
CA LEU A 4 29.61 -22.20 54.56
C LEU A 4 29.16 -20.78 54.23
N LYS A 5 30.03 -19.98 53.69
CA LYS A 5 29.72 -18.69 53.08
C LYS A 5 29.44 -18.95 51.59
N SER A 6 28.19 -18.68 51.17
CA SER A 6 27.84 -18.66 49.78
C SER A 6 28.24 -17.32 49.16
N VAL A 7 29.10 -17.40 48.14
CA VAL A 7 29.45 -16.24 47.30
C VAL A 7 28.46 -16.25 46.12
N ALA A 8 27.65 -15.18 46.05
CA ALA A 8 26.76 -14.96 44.88
C ALA A 8 27.58 -14.34 43.75
N LEU A 9 27.70 -15.06 42.66
CA LEU A 9 28.30 -14.57 41.41
C LEU A 9 27.25 -13.83 40.62
N LEU A 10 27.37 -12.49 40.52
CA LEU A 10 26.57 -11.69 39.65
C LEU A 10 27.08 -11.85 38.21
N SER A 11 26.37 -12.60 37.39
CA SER A 11 26.60 -12.64 35.94
C SER A 11 25.87 -11.48 35.27
N VAL A 12 26.63 -10.51 34.78
CA VAL A 12 26.11 -9.43 33.91
C VAL A 12 25.84 -10.04 32.54
N LEU A 13 24.55 -10.23 32.20
CA LEU A 13 24.13 -10.61 30.88
C LEU A 13 24.15 -9.36 29.99
N ALA A 14 25.15 -9.25 29.12
CA ALA A 14 25.15 -8.26 28.05
C ALA A 14 24.12 -8.70 26.99
N VAL A 15 22.99 -8.01 26.93
CA VAL A 15 22.01 -8.20 25.86
C VAL A 15 22.55 -7.52 24.60
N LEU A 16 23.10 -8.32 23.70
CA LEU A 16 23.41 -7.89 22.34
C LEU A 16 22.08 -7.75 21.59
N CYS A 17 21.66 -6.52 21.34
CA CYS A 17 20.61 -6.20 20.39
C CYS A 17 21.05 -6.62 18.99
N HIS A 18 20.65 -7.80 18.55
CA HIS A 18 20.70 -8.16 17.15
C HIS A 18 19.51 -7.47 16.48
N SER A 19 19.79 -6.56 15.56
CA SER A 19 18.80 -6.04 14.62
C SER A 19 18.33 -7.19 13.73
N ALA A 20 17.15 -7.73 14.01
CA ALA A 20 16.52 -8.73 13.14
C ALA A 20 16.11 -8.03 11.83
N SER A 21 16.80 -8.35 10.74
CA SER A 21 16.34 -8.02 9.40
C SER A 21 15.04 -8.80 9.15
N VAL A 22 13.94 -8.09 8.91
CA VAL A 22 12.67 -8.69 8.56
C VAL A 22 12.73 -9.13 7.10
N SER A 23 12.89 -10.42 6.88
CA SER A 23 12.83 -11.02 5.55
C SER A 23 11.38 -11.15 5.09
N VAL A 24 11.00 -10.40 4.07
CA VAL A 24 9.70 -10.55 3.41
C VAL A 24 9.82 -11.64 2.34
N LYS A 25 9.15 -12.78 2.52
CA LYS A 25 9.07 -13.81 1.49
C LYS A 25 8.07 -13.38 0.42
N VAL A 26 8.58 -13.02 -0.74
CA VAL A 26 7.76 -12.82 -1.95
C VAL A 26 7.69 -14.17 -2.68
N LEU A 27 6.47 -14.69 -2.90
CA LEU A 27 6.27 -15.91 -3.67
C LEU A 27 6.28 -15.56 -5.16
N PRO A 28 7.20 -16.11 -5.96
CA PRO A 28 7.20 -15.91 -7.41
C PRO A 28 6.08 -16.74 -8.08
N PHE A 29 5.67 -16.30 -9.25
CA PHE A 29 4.80 -17.04 -10.17
C PHE A 29 5.41 -18.41 -10.48
N VAL A 30 4.69 -19.49 -10.22
CA VAL A 30 5.17 -20.86 -10.39
C VAL A 30 4.62 -21.44 -11.69
N ASP A 31 5.50 -21.66 -12.65
CA ASP A 31 5.34 -22.74 -13.64
C ASP A 31 5.54 -24.06 -12.89
N SER A 32 4.52 -24.90 -12.82
CA SER A 32 4.46 -26.10 -11.97
C SER A 32 5.40 -27.23 -12.39
N SER A 33 6.28 -27.04 -13.36
CA SER A 33 7.19 -28.05 -13.93
C SER A 33 8.64 -27.93 -13.51
N LEU A 34 9.06 -26.87 -12.79
CA LEU A 34 10.44 -26.68 -12.38
C LEU A 34 10.59 -26.60 -10.84
N PRO A 35 11.68 -27.11 -10.26
CA PRO A 35 11.95 -26.95 -8.83
C PRO A 35 12.20 -25.48 -8.53
N VAL A 36 11.25 -24.84 -7.83
CA VAL A 36 11.31 -23.43 -7.45
C VAL A 36 12.40 -23.24 -6.42
N LYS A 37 13.50 -22.63 -6.80
CA LYS A 37 14.44 -22.02 -5.86
C LYS A 37 13.83 -20.72 -5.37
N PHE A 38 13.30 -20.72 -4.16
CA PHE A 38 12.92 -19.47 -3.49
C PHE A 38 14.18 -18.61 -3.35
N ARG A 39 14.25 -17.53 -4.09
CA ARG A 39 15.28 -16.54 -3.92
C ARG A 39 14.74 -15.51 -2.96
N GLU A 40 15.32 -15.39 -1.79
CA GLU A 40 15.03 -14.31 -0.87
C GLU A 40 15.43 -13.00 -1.55
N VAL A 41 14.46 -12.09 -1.74
CA VAL A 41 14.75 -10.77 -2.28
C VAL A 41 15.20 -9.89 -1.11
N ILE A 42 16.49 -9.56 -1.09
CA ILE A 42 17.04 -8.59 -0.15
C ILE A 42 16.73 -7.20 -0.71
N ALA A 43 16.08 -6.35 0.10
CA ALA A 43 15.78 -4.99 -0.30
C ALA A 43 17.09 -4.18 -0.45
N GLU A 44 17.39 -3.74 -1.66
CA GLU A 44 18.52 -2.90 -1.99
C GLU A 44 18.12 -1.42 -1.97
N ALA A 45 19.10 -0.53 -1.80
CA ALA A 45 18.85 0.92 -1.81
C ALA A 45 18.28 1.36 -3.16
N ALA A 46 17.13 1.99 -3.14
CA ALA A 46 16.46 2.50 -4.33
C ALA A 46 17.32 3.57 -5.06
N PRO A 47 17.28 3.61 -6.39
CA PRO A 47 17.82 4.74 -7.15
C PRO A 47 17.16 6.06 -6.72
N ARG A 48 17.92 7.15 -6.81
CA ARG A 48 17.40 8.48 -6.49
C ARG A 48 16.26 8.85 -7.44
N VAL A 49 15.24 9.51 -6.90
CA VAL A 49 14.18 10.12 -7.71
C VAL A 49 14.81 11.19 -8.62
N PRO A 50 14.58 11.15 -9.94
CA PRO A 50 15.08 12.16 -10.84
C PRO A 50 14.52 13.56 -10.51
N PRO A 51 15.36 14.62 -10.48
CA PRO A 51 14.93 15.93 -9.99
C PRO A 51 13.92 16.68 -10.88
N ASN A 52 13.65 16.22 -12.11
CA ASN A 52 12.83 16.95 -13.09
C ASN A 52 12.03 16.02 -14.01
N LEU A 53 11.08 15.25 -13.48
CA LEU A 53 10.04 14.70 -14.32
C LEU A 53 8.84 15.66 -14.28
N ALA A 54 8.78 16.60 -15.21
CA ALA A 54 7.70 17.60 -15.28
C ALA A 54 6.29 16.97 -15.39
N SER A 55 6.20 15.72 -15.82
CA SER A 55 4.94 15.02 -16.07
C SER A 55 4.53 14.05 -14.96
N TYR A 56 5.44 13.65 -14.07
CA TYR A 56 5.17 12.64 -13.04
C TYR A 56 5.67 13.09 -11.68
N ALA A 57 4.93 12.69 -10.64
CA ALA A 57 5.33 12.78 -9.24
C ALA A 57 5.52 11.37 -8.68
N PHE A 58 6.35 11.24 -7.63
CA PHE A 58 6.68 9.97 -7.01
C PHE A 58 5.98 9.78 -5.68
N ALA A 59 5.54 8.56 -5.45
CA ALA A 59 5.00 8.10 -4.18
C ALA A 59 5.65 6.77 -3.76
N VAL A 60 5.38 6.34 -2.54
CA VAL A 60 5.66 5.00 -2.06
C VAL A 60 4.40 4.40 -1.45
N ASP A 61 4.23 3.09 -1.59
CA ASP A 61 3.25 2.37 -0.80
C ASP A 61 3.93 1.55 0.31
N LEU A 62 3.25 1.47 1.45
CA LEU A 62 3.79 0.88 2.66
C LEU A 62 2.71 0.19 3.50
N SER A 63 3.11 -0.91 4.15
CA SER A 63 2.24 -1.71 5.02
C SER A 63 2.79 -1.87 6.44
N VAL A 64 3.79 -1.05 6.79
CA VAL A 64 4.46 -1.06 8.10
C VAL A 64 4.32 0.31 8.76
N PRO A 65 4.43 0.39 10.10
CA PRO A 65 4.49 1.67 10.80
C PRO A 65 5.72 2.47 10.37
N VAL A 66 5.54 3.76 10.11
CA VAL A 66 6.63 4.65 9.70
C VAL A 66 6.68 5.89 10.59
N SER A 67 7.87 6.22 11.07
CA SER A 67 8.11 7.37 11.94
C SER A 67 8.07 8.69 11.16
N LEU A 68 7.86 9.79 11.88
CA LEU A 68 7.92 11.13 11.29
C LEU A 68 9.28 11.42 10.61
N SER A 69 10.38 11.01 11.22
CA SER A 69 11.72 11.22 10.66
C SER A 69 11.95 10.47 9.35
N GLN A 70 11.41 9.25 9.23
CA GLN A 70 11.45 8.48 7.98
C GLN A 70 10.59 9.12 6.89
N LEU A 71 9.42 9.64 7.24
CA LEU A 71 8.56 10.35 6.27
C LEU A 71 9.14 11.70 5.84
N GLN A 72 9.80 12.42 6.75
CA GLN A 72 10.58 13.61 6.39
C GLN A 72 11.74 13.28 5.44
N CYS A 73 12.43 12.15 5.67
CA CYS A 73 13.44 11.65 4.75
C CYS A 73 12.85 11.34 3.36
N LEU A 74 11.67 10.69 3.28
CA LEU A 74 10.98 10.46 2.00
C LEU A 74 10.69 11.77 1.28
N LYS A 75 10.20 12.78 1.98
CA LYS A 75 9.97 14.12 1.42
C LYS A 75 11.24 14.73 0.84
N GLN A 76 12.35 14.65 1.58
CA GLN A 76 13.67 15.13 1.15
C GLN A 76 14.22 14.32 -0.02
N ALA A 77 13.89 13.02 -0.11
CA ALA A 77 14.26 12.15 -1.22
C ALA A 77 13.44 12.39 -2.51
N GLY A 78 12.48 13.34 -2.48
CA GLY A 78 11.70 13.75 -3.67
C GLY A 78 10.35 13.05 -3.81
N TYR A 79 9.92 12.27 -2.83
CA TYR A 79 8.57 11.71 -2.83
C TYR A 79 7.54 12.77 -2.40
N SER A 80 6.38 12.74 -3.03
CA SER A 80 5.31 13.72 -2.80
C SER A 80 4.15 13.14 -2.01
N ALA A 81 3.99 11.81 -2.03
CA ALA A 81 2.87 11.13 -1.38
C ALA A 81 3.28 9.76 -0.83
N VAL A 82 2.45 9.25 0.07
CA VAL A 82 2.50 7.89 0.59
C VAL A 82 1.13 7.23 0.50
N PHE A 83 1.10 5.95 0.11
CA PHE A 83 -0.07 5.10 0.15
C PHE A 83 0.05 4.19 1.37
N VAL A 84 -0.83 4.36 2.35
CA VAL A 84 -0.77 3.68 3.65
C VAL A 84 -1.79 2.57 3.71
N ARG A 85 -1.37 1.34 4.07
CA ARG A 85 -2.31 0.26 4.27
C ARG A 85 -3.19 0.54 5.49
N ALA A 86 -4.49 0.58 5.28
CA ALA A 86 -5.50 0.79 6.32
C ALA A 86 -6.25 -0.48 6.72
N TYR A 87 -6.13 -1.57 5.96
CA TYR A 87 -6.73 -2.87 6.29
C TYR A 87 -5.71 -3.99 6.10
N ASN A 88 -5.54 -4.79 7.15
CA ASN A 88 -4.64 -5.93 7.17
C ASN A 88 -5.42 -7.23 6.94
N PRO A 89 -5.09 -8.06 5.92
CA PRO A 89 -5.82 -9.29 5.61
C PRO A 89 -5.53 -10.46 6.56
N ALA A 90 -4.62 -10.31 7.52
CA ALA A 90 -4.25 -11.41 8.41
C ALA A 90 -5.47 -11.98 9.16
N GLY A 91 -5.56 -13.31 9.23
CA GLY A 91 -6.70 -14.00 9.86
C GLY A 91 -8.03 -13.70 9.16
N GLN A 92 -8.97 -13.13 9.88
CA GLN A 92 -10.28 -12.69 9.33
C GLN A 92 -10.25 -11.27 8.76
N GLY A 93 -9.08 -10.66 8.69
CA GLY A 93 -8.92 -9.26 8.33
C GLY A 93 -9.30 -8.30 9.47
N SER A 94 -8.62 -7.17 9.53
CA SER A 94 -8.91 -6.13 10.53
C SER A 94 -8.41 -4.76 10.09
N PHE A 95 -8.97 -3.72 10.65
CA PHE A 95 -8.45 -2.37 10.54
C PHE A 95 -6.98 -2.33 11.03
N ASP A 96 -6.09 -1.77 10.21
CA ASP A 96 -4.68 -1.60 10.57
C ASP A 96 -4.51 -0.33 11.41
N THR A 97 -4.50 -0.49 12.73
CA THR A 97 -4.45 0.64 13.67
C THR A 97 -3.17 1.48 13.55
N ASN A 98 -2.09 0.91 13.00
CA ASN A 98 -0.84 1.64 12.73
C ASN A 98 -0.99 2.70 11.64
N SER A 99 -1.99 2.56 10.76
CA SER A 99 -2.27 3.52 9.71
C SER A 99 -2.53 4.93 10.26
N CYS A 100 -3.22 5.04 11.40
CA CYS A 100 -3.53 6.34 12.00
C CYS A 100 -2.28 7.17 12.29
N ASN A 101 -1.29 6.57 12.96
CA ASN A 101 -0.04 7.25 13.31
C ASN A 101 0.79 7.55 12.05
N THR A 102 0.82 6.65 11.08
CA THR A 102 1.53 6.83 9.82
C THR A 102 0.93 7.98 9.00
N ILE A 103 -0.41 8.06 8.91
CA ILE A 103 -1.13 9.16 8.25
C ILE A 103 -0.83 10.51 8.95
N GLN A 104 -0.90 10.53 10.29
CA GLN A 104 -0.56 11.73 11.07
C GLN A 104 0.88 12.19 10.83
N ASN A 105 1.81 11.25 10.81
CA ASN A 105 3.23 11.54 10.55
C ASN A 105 3.47 12.01 9.12
N ALA A 106 2.75 11.45 8.13
CA ALA A 106 2.84 11.87 6.74
C ALA A 106 2.33 13.30 6.56
N TYR A 107 1.22 13.62 7.20
CA TYR A 107 0.69 14.98 7.28
C TYR A 107 1.73 15.96 7.87
N ASN A 108 2.31 15.62 9.00
CA ASN A 108 3.32 16.46 9.67
C ASN A 108 4.63 16.58 8.85
N ALA A 109 4.93 15.60 7.98
CA ALA A 109 6.05 15.65 7.04
C ALA A 109 5.74 16.45 5.77
N GLY A 110 4.49 16.89 5.55
CA GLY A 110 4.05 17.59 4.35
C GLY A 110 3.96 16.68 3.11
N LEU A 111 3.66 15.39 3.33
CA LEU A 111 3.40 14.41 2.27
C LEU A 111 1.90 14.29 2.02
N GLY A 112 1.49 14.16 0.76
CA GLY A 112 0.17 13.68 0.39
C GLY A 112 -0.07 12.27 0.93
N THR A 113 -1.30 11.94 1.31
CA THR A 113 -1.60 10.64 1.91
C THR A 113 -2.80 10.00 1.21
N GLU A 114 -2.59 8.80 0.70
CA GLU A 114 -3.63 7.89 0.23
C GLU A 114 -3.75 6.71 1.19
N ILE A 115 -4.89 6.05 1.22
CA ILE A 115 -5.05 4.78 1.92
C ILE A 115 -5.40 3.65 0.97
N TYR A 116 -4.89 2.46 1.26
CA TYR A 116 -5.36 1.26 0.58
C TYR A 116 -5.77 0.19 1.57
N MET A 117 -6.69 -0.66 1.14
CA MET A 117 -7.07 -1.86 1.86
C MET A 117 -6.56 -3.10 1.12
N THR A 118 -5.93 -4.02 1.87
CA THR A 118 -5.73 -5.39 1.41
C THR A 118 -6.87 -6.22 1.97
N PRO A 119 -7.92 -6.48 1.19
CA PRO A 119 -9.10 -7.14 1.72
C PRO A 119 -8.83 -8.62 1.99
N GLN A 120 -9.66 -9.23 2.86
CA GLN A 120 -9.64 -10.66 3.11
C GLN A 120 -10.91 -11.32 2.52
N PRO A 121 -10.87 -11.75 1.26
CA PRO A 121 -12.08 -12.28 0.59
C PRO A 121 -12.52 -13.65 1.10
N ALA A 122 -11.64 -14.39 1.81
CA ALA A 122 -11.98 -15.65 2.46
C ALA A 122 -12.50 -15.47 3.91
N SER A 123 -12.68 -14.23 4.36
CA SER A 123 -13.24 -13.90 5.68
C SER A 123 -14.74 -14.21 5.74
N SER A 124 -15.25 -14.40 6.96
CA SER A 124 -16.70 -14.36 7.21
C SER A 124 -17.30 -12.96 7.05
N LYS A 125 -16.46 -11.90 7.07
CA LYS A 125 -16.90 -10.51 6.86
C LYS A 125 -17.09 -10.22 5.39
N GLN A 126 -18.19 -9.59 5.04
CA GLN A 126 -18.42 -9.07 3.70
C GLN A 126 -17.46 -7.92 3.39
N GLY A 127 -17.23 -7.64 2.11
CA GLY A 127 -16.31 -6.56 1.70
C GLY A 127 -16.67 -5.20 2.28
N TYR A 128 -17.97 -4.83 2.27
CA TYR A 128 -18.42 -3.57 2.86
C TYR A 128 -18.15 -3.47 4.37
N GLN A 129 -18.22 -4.57 5.11
CA GLN A 129 -17.92 -4.58 6.55
C GLN A 129 -16.45 -4.30 6.82
N GLN A 130 -15.56 -4.81 5.96
CA GLN A 130 -14.13 -4.53 6.05
C GLN A 130 -13.83 -3.05 5.80
N LEU A 131 -14.54 -2.41 4.86
CA LEU A 131 -14.43 -0.96 4.65
C LEU A 131 -15.01 -0.16 5.82
N ASP A 132 -16.12 -0.61 6.41
CA ASP A 132 -16.71 0.03 7.58
C ASP A 132 -15.73 0.08 8.76
N GLU A 133 -14.94 -0.98 8.95
CA GLU A 133 -13.88 -1.00 9.98
C GLU A 133 -12.81 0.07 9.73
N ILE A 134 -12.40 0.29 8.47
CA ILE A 134 -11.47 1.37 8.11
C ILE A 134 -12.10 2.72 8.41
N TYR A 135 -13.33 2.94 7.92
CA TYR A 135 -14.03 4.20 8.08
C TYR A 135 -14.18 4.59 9.55
N GLN A 136 -14.68 3.67 10.36
CA GLN A 136 -14.85 3.88 11.80
C GLN A 136 -13.51 4.08 12.51
N GLY A 137 -12.49 3.28 12.16
CA GLY A 137 -11.18 3.34 12.79
C GLY A 137 -10.45 4.66 12.55
N LEU A 138 -10.48 5.18 11.31
CA LEU A 138 -9.82 6.44 10.94
C LEU A 138 -10.63 7.65 11.42
N THR A 139 -11.96 7.66 11.25
CA THR A 139 -12.79 8.79 11.68
C THR A 139 -12.80 8.96 13.20
N ALA A 140 -12.74 7.86 13.98
CA ALA A 140 -12.57 7.91 15.43
C ALA A 140 -11.25 8.56 15.88
N ARG A 141 -10.28 8.71 14.97
CA ARG A 141 -8.99 9.37 15.20
C ARG A 141 -8.91 10.76 14.54
N GLY A 142 -10.05 11.32 14.11
CA GLY A 142 -10.10 12.64 13.48
C GLY A 142 -9.54 12.69 12.05
N ILE A 143 -9.40 11.53 11.38
CA ILE A 143 -8.94 11.45 9.99
C ILE A 143 -10.15 11.35 9.08
N THR A 144 -10.30 12.31 8.18
CA THR A 144 -11.34 12.32 7.14
C THR A 144 -10.84 11.59 5.91
N ILE A 145 -11.63 10.65 5.39
CA ILE A 145 -11.26 9.82 4.24
C ILE A 145 -11.97 10.39 2.99
N ARG A 146 -11.20 10.72 1.95
CA ARG A 146 -11.70 11.21 0.67
C ARG A 146 -11.60 10.17 -0.46
N SER A 147 -10.61 9.29 -0.37
CA SER A 147 -10.41 8.21 -1.35
C SER A 147 -9.96 6.92 -0.66
N VAL A 148 -10.23 5.79 -1.30
CA VAL A 148 -9.74 4.47 -0.87
C VAL A 148 -9.35 3.63 -2.09
N TRP A 149 -8.20 2.96 -2.00
CA TRP A 149 -7.74 2.00 -3.00
C TRP A 149 -7.98 0.58 -2.52
N ILE A 150 -8.56 -0.25 -3.36
CA ILE A 150 -8.87 -1.65 -3.06
C ILE A 150 -7.82 -2.51 -3.76
N GLN A 151 -7.00 -3.21 -3.00
CA GLN A 151 -6.01 -4.12 -3.55
C GLN A 151 -6.66 -5.41 -4.05
N VAL A 152 -6.58 -5.65 -5.36
CA VAL A 152 -7.08 -6.84 -6.03
C VAL A 152 -5.89 -7.48 -6.75
N THR A 153 -5.03 -8.13 -5.98
CA THR A 153 -3.79 -8.76 -6.44
C THR A 153 -3.65 -10.16 -5.86
N SER A 154 -2.64 -10.91 -6.31
CA SER A 154 -2.32 -12.24 -5.78
C SER A 154 -3.51 -13.21 -5.87
N PRO A 155 -3.84 -13.72 -7.07
CA PRO A 155 -5.04 -14.55 -7.32
C PRO A 155 -5.17 -15.75 -6.37
N THR A 156 -4.06 -16.29 -5.86
CA THR A 156 -4.05 -17.40 -4.90
C THR A 156 -4.70 -17.06 -3.55
N ASN A 157 -4.84 -15.78 -3.23
CA ASN A 157 -5.49 -15.32 -1.99
C ASN A 157 -7.00 -15.11 -2.17
N TRP A 158 -7.53 -15.31 -3.37
CA TRP A 158 -8.93 -15.12 -3.72
C TRP A 158 -9.62 -16.46 -3.96
N PRO A 159 -10.91 -16.58 -3.60
CA PRO A 159 -11.71 -17.73 -3.99
C PRO A 159 -11.71 -17.94 -5.52
N SER A 160 -11.82 -19.18 -5.96
CA SER A 160 -11.79 -19.52 -7.38
C SER A 160 -13.03 -19.04 -8.17
N ASN A 161 -14.11 -18.63 -7.50
CA ASN A 161 -15.32 -18.16 -8.14
C ASN A 161 -15.25 -16.66 -8.42
N ALA A 162 -15.01 -16.29 -9.67
CA ALA A 162 -14.89 -14.90 -10.09
C ALA A 162 -16.15 -14.05 -9.81
N ASN A 163 -17.35 -14.61 -9.91
CA ASN A 163 -18.58 -13.88 -9.60
C ASN A 163 -18.66 -13.52 -8.11
N ASN A 164 -18.24 -14.42 -7.22
CA ASN A 164 -18.18 -14.11 -5.79
C ASN A 164 -17.16 -13.00 -5.51
N ASN A 165 -16.01 -13.04 -6.19
CA ASN A 165 -14.99 -12.01 -6.07
C ASN A 165 -15.51 -10.65 -6.56
N VAL A 166 -16.18 -10.62 -7.71
CA VAL A 166 -16.82 -9.41 -8.25
C VAL A 166 -17.85 -8.85 -7.28
N ASN A 167 -18.74 -9.70 -6.73
CA ASN A 167 -19.74 -9.27 -5.76
C ASN A 167 -19.09 -8.70 -4.48
N PHE A 168 -18.03 -9.35 -4.02
CA PHE A 168 -17.28 -8.89 -2.85
C PHE A 168 -16.64 -7.51 -3.11
N ILE A 169 -15.91 -7.34 -4.22
CA ILE A 169 -15.30 -6.07 -4.62
C ILE A 169 -16.37 -4.99 -4.79
N ASN A 170 -17.47 -5.31 -5.49
CA ASN A 170 -18.55 -4.37 -5.72
C ASN A 170 -19.24 -3.92 -4.42
N SER A 171 -19.29 -4.78 -3.41
CA SER A 171 -19.82 -4.42 -2.09
C SER A 171 -18.96 -3.35 -1.42
N ILE A 172 -17.62 -3.41 -1.57
CA ILE A 172 -16.69 -2.39 -1.06
C ILE A 172 -16.88 -1.08 -1.83
N VAL A 173 -16.87 -1.14 -3.17
CA VAL A 173 -17.05 0.02 -4.05
C VAL A 173 -18.35 0.76 -3.75
N SER A 174 -19.46 0.03 -3.64
CA SER A 174 -20.78 0.59 -3.33
C SER A 174 -20.79 1.26 -1.94
N ARG A 175 -20.14 0.66 -0.95
CA ARG A 175 -20.04 1.25 0.39
C ARG A 175 -19.16 2.50 0.41
N ALA A 176 -18.04 2.50 -0.32
CA ALA A 176 -17.18 3.68 -0.43
C ALA A 176 -17.93 4.86 -1.07
N ARG A 177 -18.71 4.59 -2.13
CA ARG A 177 -19.58 5.60 -2.74
C ARG A 177 -20.64 6.15 -1.77
N GLN A 178 -21.22 5.30 -0.91
CA GLN A 178 -22.16 5.76 0.14
C GLN A 178 -21.50 6.71 1.15
N TYR A 179 -20.19 6.54 1.41
CA TYR A 179 -19.40 7.45 2.23
C TYR A 179 -18.88 8.67 1.48
N GLY A 180 -19.18 8.81 0.18
CA GLY A 180 -18.71 9.92 -0.66
C GLY A 180 -17.21 9.84 -1.01
N MET A 181 -16.62 8.65 -0.95
CA MET A 181 -15.20 8.45 -1.26
C MET A 181 -14.98 8.23 -2.76
N THR A 182 -13.90 8.80 -3.30
CA THR A 182 -13.32 8.34 -4.56
C THR A 182 -12.75 6.93 -4.39
N VAL A 183 -13.01 6.07 -5.36
CA VAL A 183 -12.56 4.68 -5.32
C VAL A 183 -11.52 4.42 -6.39
N GLY A 184 -10.44 3.72 -6.03
CA GLY A 184 -9.47 3.18 -6.96
C GLY A 184 -9.28 1.67 -6.75
N ILE A 185 -8.85 0.99 -7.80
CA ILE A 185 -8.42 -0.41 -7.74
C ILE A 185 -6.91 -0.47 -7.92
N TYR A 186 -6.24 -1.17 -7.00
CA TYR A 186 -4.83 -1.53 -7.14
C TYR A 186 -4.73 -2.97 -7.65
N THR A 187 -4.26 -3.16 -8.89
CA THR A 187 -4.22 -4.47 -9.57
C THR A 187 -3.19 -4.49 -10.71
N SER A 188 -3.14 -5.60 -11.44
CA SER A 188 -2.50 -5.72 -12.75
C SER A 188 -3.50 -6.31 -13.75
N TYR A 189 -3.17 -6.23 -15.05
CA TYR A 189 -3.95 -6.92 -16.08
C TYR A 189 -4.15 -8.41 -15.77
N TYR A 190 -3.07 -9.09 -15.35
CA TYR A 190 -3.09 -10.51 -15.03
C TYR A 190 -3.97 -10.79 -13.80
N ASP A 191 -3.74 -10.09 -12.70
CA ASP A 191 -4.50 -10.30 -11.46
C ASP A 191 -5.98 -10.05 -11.67
N TRP A 192 -6.33 -8.95 -12.34
CA TRP A 192 -7.72 -8.60 -12.62
C TRP A 192 -8.44 -9.69 -13.41
N ASN A 193 -7.78 -10.20 -14.46
CA ASN A 193 -8.38 -11.27 -15.25
C ASN A 193 -8.53 -12.58 -14.46
N GLN A 194 -7.52 -12.96 -13.68
CA GLN A 194 -7.57 -14.18 -12.87
C GLN A 194 -8.63 -14.11 -11.76
N ILE A 195 -8.75 -12.96 -11.09
CA ILE A 195 -9.62 -12.78 -9.92
C ILE A 195 -11.07 -12.52 -10.34
N THR A 196 -11.30 -11.75 -11.42
CA THR A 196 -12.63 -11.22 -11.79
C THR A 196 -13.14 -11.69 -13.15
N ASN A 197 -12.37 -12.52 -13.86
CA ASN A 197 -12.63 -12.88 -15.25
C ASN A 197 -12.77 -11.66 -16.19
N GLY A 198 -11.93 -10.63 -15.94
CA GLY A 198 -11.89 -9.42 -16.75
C GLY A 198 -13.10 -8.50 -16.60
N TRP A 199 -13.75 -8.48 -15.43
CA TRP A 199 -14.93 -7.66 -15.16
C TRP A 199 -14.72 -6.19 -15.59
N SER A 200 -15.63 -5.68 -16.44
CA SER A 200 -15.55 -4.35 -17.05
C SER A 200 -16.64 -3.37 -16.62
N SER A 201 -17.56 -3.81 -15.76
CA SER A 201 -18.73 -3.00 -15.36
C SER A 201 -18.61 -2.40 -13.96
N ILE A 202 -17.40 -2.17 -13.47
CA ILE A 202 -17.16 -1.58 -12.14
C ILE A 202 -17.53 -0.10 -12.07
N GLY A 203 -17.55 0.59 -13.21
CA GLY A 203 -17.84 2.02 -13.36
C GLY A 203 -16.63 2.80 -13.85
N ASN A 204 -16.89 3.80 -14.73
CA ASN A 204 -15.84 4.66 -15.31
C ASN A 204 -15.30 5.69 -14.30
N ASP A 205 -15.94 5.81 -13.14
CA ASP A 205 -15.55 6.66 -12.02
C ASP A 205 -14.50 6.01 -11.11
N VAL A 206 -14.18 4.73 -11.33
CA VAL A 206 -13.20 3.99 -10.52
C VAL A 206 -11.81 4.16 -11.11
N LEU A 207 -10.89 4.70 -10.32
CA LEU A 207 -9.50 4.95 -10.70
C LEU A 207 -8.68 3.65 -10.76
N LEU A 208 -7.57 3.66 -11.51
CA LEU A 208 -6.67 2.53 -11.61
C LEU A 208 -5.27 2.87 -11.08
N TRP A 209 -4.80 2.08 -10.14
CA TRP A 209 -3.42 1.94 -9.74
C TRP A 209 -2.92 0.58 -10.21
N TYR A 210 -2.17 0.55 -11.33
CA TYR A 210 -1.66 -0.72 -11.83
C TYR A 210 -0.22 -0.96 -11.39
N TRP A 211 0.15 -2.22 -11.29
CA TRP A 211 1.54 -2.58 -11.08
C TRP A 211 2.10 -3.31 -12.31
N ASN A 212 3.35 -2.99 -12.64
CA ASN A 212 4.14 -3.67 -13.63
C ASN A 212 5.61 -3.62 -13.23
N VAL A 213 6.15 -4.76 -12.79
CA VAL A 213 7.54 -4.93 -12.38
C VAL A 213 8.06 -6.26 -12.91
N LEU A 214 9.39 -6.37 -13.08
CA LEU A 214 10.06 -7.59 -13.54
C LEU A 214 10.49 -8.49 -12.37
N GLY A 215 10.23 -8.06 -11.13
CA GLY A 215 10.56 -8.74 -9.89
C GLY A 215 10.77 -7.74 -8.76
N GLY A 216 11.14 -8.24 -7.57
CA GLY A 216 11.52 -7.37 -6.45
C GLY A 216 12.95 -6.86 -6.56
N GLY A 217 13.23 -5.69 -5.94
CA GLY A 217 14.51 -5.01 -5.94
C GLY A 217 14.79 -4.20 -7.20
N VAL A 218 15.89 -3.47 -7.19
CA VAL A 218 16.29 -2.47 -8.21
C VAL A 218 16.34 -3.05 -9.63
N ASN A 219 16.77 -4.30 -9.78
CA ASN A 219 16.81 -4.98 -11.07
C ASN A 219 15.42 -5.36 -11.62
N GLY A 220 14.39 -5.25 -10.80
CA GLY A 220 13.00 -5.51 -11.19
C GLY A 220 12.22 -4.27 -11.59
N GLU A 221 12.82 -3.09 -11.51
CA GLU A 221 12.15 -1.84 -11.89
C GLU A 221 11.73 -1.85 -13.37
N THR A 222 10.60 -1.23 -13.64
CA THR A 222 10.18 -0.84 -15.00
C THR A 222 10.22 0.68 -15.12
N PRO A 223 10.12 1.25 -16.34
CA PRO A 223 10.12 2.71 -16.47
C PRO A 223 9.08 3.39 -15.59
N ALA A 224 9.49 4.42 -14.86
CA ALA A 224 8.63 5.22 -14.00
C ALA A 224 7.72 6.16 -14.83
N SER A 225 6.88 5.57 -15.66
CA SER A 225 5.93 6.25 -16.57
C SER A 225 4.81 5.32 -16.96
N PHE A 226 3.75 5.85 -17.59
CA PHE A 226 2.60 5.06 -18.06
C PHE A 226 2.78 4.49 -19.49
N ALA A 227 3.99 4.60 -20.08
CA ALA A 227 4.22 4.21 -21.48
C ALA A 227 3.99 2.71 -21.77
N ASP A 228 4.09 1.87 -20.76
CA ASP A 228 3.84 0.42 -20.85
C ASP A 228 2.39 0.01 -20.51
N PHE A 229 1.54 0.97 -20.18
CA PHE A 229 0.14 0.68 -19.88
C PHE A 229 -0.62 0.15 -21.10
N ARG A 230 -1.44 -0.87 -20.86
CA ARG A 230 -2.40 -1.39 -21.85
C ARG A 230 -3.77 -1.48 -21.22
N ALA A 231 -4.78 -0.97 -21.93
CA ALA A 231 -6.15 -0.93 -21.45
C ALA A 231 -6.69 -2.33 -21.09
N PHE A 232 -7.40 -2.43 -19.97
CA PHE A 232 -8.09 -3.63 -19.52
C PHE A 232 -9.26 -3.26 -18.59
N GLY A 233 -10.18 -4.22 -18.38
CA GLY A 233 -11.39 -3.95 -17.60
C GLY A 233 -12.18 -2.80 -18.23
N CYS A 234 -12.41 -1.74 -17.45
CA CYS A 234 -12.99 -0.49 -17.93
C CYS A 234 -11.96 0.64 -18.11
N TRP A 235 -10.69 0.40 -17.78
CA TRP A 235 -9.67 1.45 -17.76
C TRP A 235 -8.95 1.59 -19.10
N THR A 236 -9.01 2.79 -19.64
CA THR A 236 -8.25 3.20 -20.83
C THR A 236 -7.00 4.02 -20.47
N THR A 237 -6.97 4.59 -19.26
CA THR A 237 -5.86 5.35 -18.70
C THR A 237 -5.67 4.98 -17.23
N PRO A 238 -4.44 4.89 -16.72
CA PRO A 238 -4.18 4.68 -15.29
C PRO A 238 -4.04 6.01 -14.55
N SER A 239 -4.24 5.98 -13.24
CA SER A 239 -3.98 7.11 -12.34
C SER A 239 -2.63 6.98 -11.64
N VAL A 240 -2.23 5.75 -11.29
CA VAL A 240 -1.00 5.44 -10.57
C VAL A 240 -0.37 4.19 -11.16
N LYS A 241 0.96 4.12 -11.18
CA LYS A 241 1.74 2.91 -11.49
C LYS A 241 2.70 2.58 -10.36
N GLN A 242 2.65 1.36 -9.85
CA GLN A 242 3.75 0.80 -9.08
C GLN A 242 4.76 0.22 -10.06
N PHE A 243 5.96 0.83 -10.11
CA PHE A 243 7.02 0.49 -11.06
C PHE A 243 8.19 -0.27 -10.41
N ALA A 244 8.26 -0.30 -9.07
CA ALA A 244 9.30 -0.97 -8.31
C ALA A 244 8.74 -1.56 -7.01
N GLN A 245 9.25 -2.72 -6.60
CA GLN A 245 8.84 -3.44 -5.39
C GLN A 245 10.07 -3.87 -4.59
N VAL A 246 9.90 -3.92 -3.25
CA VAL A 246 10.90 -4.43 -2.30
C VAL A 246 12.22 -3.67 -2.43
N GLU A 247 12.15 -2.35 -2.33
CA GLU A 247 13.33 -1.48 -2.33
C GLU A 247 13.49 -0.75 -1.00
N GLN A 248 14.72 -0.38 -0.67
CA GLN A 248 15.01 0.35 0.54
C GLN A 248 15.09 1.86 0.28
N VAL A 249 14.21 2.61 0.92
CA VAL A 249 14.24 4.08 0.96
C VAL A 249 14.19 4.52 2.42
N CYS A 250 15.03 5.46 2.82
CA CYS A 250 15.03 5.99 4.18
C CYS A 250 15.10 4.92 5.28
N GLN A 251 15.85 3.83 5.05
CA GLN A 251 16.10 2.71 5.95
C GLN A 251 14.88 1.80 6.22
N PHE A 252 13.88 1.81 5.37
CA PHE A 252 12.80 0.83 5.42
C PHE A 252 12.38 0.39 4.02
N THR A 253 11.75 -0.76 3.94
CA THR A 253 11.35 -1.36 2.66
C THR A 253 10.01 -0.79 2.21
N VAL A 254 9.96 -0.37 0.94
CA VAL A 254 8.79 0.19 0.27
C VAL A 254 8.62 -0.41 -1.12
N ASN A 255 7.46 -0.21 -1.72
CA ASN A 255 7.33 -0.21 -3.17
C ASN A 255 7.27 1.24 -3.65
N ARG A 256 7.57 1.46 -4.92
CA ARG A 256 7.66 2.81 -5.49
C ARG A 256 6.65 3.00 -6.60
N ASP A 257 6.02 4.17 -6.57
CA ASP A 257 4.92 4.53 -7.45
C ASP A 257 5.20 5.83 -8.19
N VAL A 258 4.55 5.97 -9.35
CA VAL A 258 4.45 7.24 -10.08
C VAL A 258 2.98 7.54 -10.38
N TYR A 259 2.65 8.82 -10.41
CA TYR A 259 1.34 9.33 -10.82
C TYR A 259 1.52 10.63 -11.62
N ALA A 260 0.54 11.01 -12.45
CA ALA A 260 0.64 12.23 -13.24
C ALA A 260 0.70 13.46 -12.30
N ALA A 261 1.68 14.33 -12.54
CA ALA A 261 1.86 15.53 -11.72
C ALA A 261 0.62 16.43 -11.82
N GLY A 262 0.16 16.94 -10.68
CA GLY A 262 -1.03 17.79 -10.60
C GLY A 262 -2.39 17.08 -10.49
N THR A 263 -2.41 15.74 -10.56
CA THR A 263 -3.67 14.97 -10.41
C THR A 263 -4.03 14.67 -8.96
N MET A 264 -3.10 14.86 -8.04
CA MET A 264 -3.31 14.68 -6.60
C MET A 264 -3.28 16.02 -5.90
N LEU A 265 -4.27 16.31 -5.07
CA LEU A 265 -4.22 17.47 -4.18
C LEU A 265 -3.04 17.34 -3.24
N LYS A 266 -2.26 18.40 -3.09
CA LYS A 266 -1.21 18.44 -2.08
C LYS A 266 -1.83 18.38 -0.69
N ALA A 267 -1.15 17.73 0.25
CA ALA A 267 -1.60 17.66 1.64
C ALA A 267 -1.85 19.06 2.25
N ALA A 268 -1.06 20.07 1.83
CA ALA A 268 -1.22 21.45 2.25
C ALA A 268 -2.52 22.09 1.74
N ASP A 269 -2.97 21.73 0.54
CA ASP A 269 -4.22 22.25 -0.03
C ASP A 269 -5.47 21.65 0.65
N ALA A 270 -5.27 20.54 1.39
CA ALA A 270 -6.34 19.84 2.11
C ALA A 270 -6.58 20.35 3.54
N VAL A 271 -5.77 21.29 4.03
CA VAL A 271 -5.66 21.64 5.47
C VAL A 271 -6.34 22.95 5.82
N GLU A 272 -6.59 23.83 4.85
CA GLU A 272 -6.89 25.22 5.19
C GLU A 272 -8.27 25.49 5.79
N GLU A 273 -9.22 24.55 5.79
CA GLU A 273 -10.57 24.92 6.23
C GLU A 273 -10.92 24.60 7.69
N ASP A 274 -10.30 23.61 8.38
CA ASP A 274 -10.80 23.25 9.71
C ASP A 274 -9.83 22.51 10.66
N GLY A 275 -8.54 22.43 10.33
CA GLY A 275 -7.56 21.70 11.15
C GLY A 275 -7.68 20.17 11.15
N LYS A 276 -8.49 19.62 10.24
CA LYS A 276 -8.67 18.18 10.06
C LYS A 276 -7.55 17.56 9.23
N ILE A 277 -7.28 16.30 9.49
CA ILE A 277 -6.35 15.48 8.70
C ILE A 277 -7.15 14.73 7.66
N TYR A 278 -6.70 14.82 6.42
CA TYR A 278 -7.33 14.14 5.31
C TYR A 278 -6.45 13.01 4.78
N ALA A 279 -7.07 11.88 4.48
CA ALA A 279 -6.50 10.80 3.68
C ALA A 279 -7.28 10.70 2.37
N GLY A 280 -6.57 10.81 1.25
CA GLY A 280 -7.15 10.86 -0.08
C GLY A 280 -6.95 12.22 -0.76
N GLY A 281 -6.11 12.24 -1.80
CA GLY A 281 -5.80 13.41 -2.61
C GLY A 281 -6.27 13.26 -4.05
N PHE A 282 -6.52 12.03 -4.52
CA PHE A 282 -7.11 11.80 -5.83
C PHE A 282 -8.61 12.10 -5.78
N ILE A 283 -9.04 13.16 -6.49
CA ILE A 283 -10.44 13.56 -6.57
C ILE A 283 -10.96 13.24 -7.97
N GLN A 284 -12.16 12.70 -8.03
CA GLN A 284 -12.88 12.51 -9.28
C GLN A 284 -13.11 13.86 -9.96
N GLY A 285 -12.68 14.02 -11.21
CA GLY A 285 -12.92 15.22 -12.04
C GLY A 285 -11.71 16.11 -12.32
N SER A 286 -10.50 15.74 -11.90
CA SER A 286 -9.26 16.44 -12.27
C SER A 286 -8.57 15.86 -13.52
N GLN A 287 -9.37 15.39 -14.50
CA GLN A 287 -8.84 15.02 -15.84
C GLN A 287 -9.10 16.13 -16.84
#